data_556679a485c01b8be890b3191b05b29e
#
_entry.id   556679a485c01b8be890b3191b05b29e
#
_cell.length_a   1.000
_cell.length_b   1.000
_cell.length_c   1.000
_cell.angle_alpha   90.00
_cell.angle_beta   90.00
_cell.angle_gamma   90.00
#
_symmetry.space_group_name_H-M   'P 1'
#
loop_
_entity.id
_entity.type
_entity.pdbx_description
1 polymer ?
#
loop_
_entity_poly.entity_id
_entity_poly.type
_entity_poly.pdbx_seq_one_letter_code
_entity_poly.pdbx_strand_id
1 'polypeptide(L)'
;KELSNVNLVGLHCYDGQNGISDVNERLKAITKLVDIEKDLVAELKKLGYEVMVISGGTPEFPCYRKLSNFYVSPGTLFLQDDGYSNAFKDMDYECACCIMCRCVSHPNAENFTLDCGTKAIASDPAVRGVIAGLEGKTEIVLQNEEHWVFRMKAGYENLKPKVGEVVYVIPTHVCPTSALYPYALVVRDHKVVGSWQIFARNRKIIF
;
A
#
# COMPACT_ATOMS: atom_id res chain seq x y z
N LYS A 1 7.63 -35.21 -10.75
CA LYS A 1 6.82 -36.46 -10.85
C LYS A 1 7.02 -37.42 -9.67
N GLU A 2 8.01 -37.20 -8.83
CA GLU A 2 8.31 -38.09 -7.68
C GLU A 2 7.52 -37.72 -6.40
N LEU A 3 6.84 -36.59 -6.38
CA LEU A 3 6.06 -36.11 -5.23
C LEU A 3 4.59 -36.51 -5.42
N SER A 4 4.20 -37.63 -4.85
CA SER A 4 2.83 -38.20 -4.98
C SER A 4 1.75 -37.33 -4.28
N ASN A 5 2.14 -36.53 -3.31
CA ASN A 5 1.24 -35.71 -2.48
C ASN A 5 1.17 -34.23 -2.90
N VAL A 6 1.80 -33.87 -4.04
CA VAL A 6 1.82 -32.51 -4.57
C VAL A 6 1.28 -32.52 -5.98
N ASN A 7 0.31 -31.64 -6.24
CA ASN A 7 -0.23 -31.39 -7.58
C ASN A 7 0.15 -29.99 -8.03
N LEU A 8 0.90 -29.87 -9.12
CA LEU A 8 1.25 -28.60 -9.73
C LEU A 8 0.06 -28.07 -10.54
N VAL A 9 -0.59 -27.03 -10.04
CA VAL A 9 -1.77 -26.42 -10.68
C VAL A 9 -1.47 -25.08 -11.33
N GLY A 10 -0.37 -24.41 -10.97
CA GLY A 10 -0.05 -23.09 -11.50
C GLY A 10 1.30 -22.55 -11.04
N LEU A 11 1.63 -21.41 -11.63
CA LEU A 11 2.79 -20.59 -11.28
C LEU A 11 2.30 -19.28 -10.67
N HIS A 12 2.93 -18.83 -9.60
CA HIS A 12 2.74 -17.49 -9.06
C HIS A 12 4.05 -16.73 -9.17
N CYS A 13 4.06 -15.67 -9.97
CA CYS A 13 5.23 -14.86 -10.27
C CYS A 13 5.01 -13.45 -9.73
N TYR A 14 5.62 -13.13 -8.59
CA TYR A 14 5.60 -11.77 -8.04
C TYR A 14 6.81 -10.98 -8.58
N ASP A 15 6.57 -9.76 -9.00
CA ASP A 15 7.51 -8.95 -9.78
C ASP A 15 7.70 -7.53 -9.24
N GLY A 16 7.55 -7.32 -7.95
CA GLY A 16 7.65 -6.02 -7.28
C GLY A 16 8.95 -5.23 -7.56
N GLN A 17 10.03 -5.90 -8.01
CA GLN A 17 11.25 -5.24 -8.49
C GLN A 17 11.03 -4.42 -9.78
N ASN A 18 9.93 -4.64 -10.51
CA ASN A 18 9.57 -3.94 -11.73
C ASN A 18 8.60 -2.76 -11.51
N GLY A 19 8.42 -2.33 -10.26
CA GLY A 19 7.68 -1.13 -9.90
C GLY A 19 8.36 0.15 -10.38
N ILE A 20 8.47 0.31 -11.71
CA ILE A 20 9.12 1.43 -12.39
C ILE A 20 8.09 2.51 -12.64
N SER A 21 8.36 3.76 -12.21
CA SER A 21 7.41 4.87 -12.32
C SER A 21 7.07 5.25 -13.77
N ASP A 22 8.07 5.22 -14.66
CA ASP A 22 7.82 5.43 -16.09
C ASP A 22 7.07 4.24 -16.69
N VAL A 23 5.89 4.50 -17.23
CA VAL A 23 4.98 3.46 -17.77
C VAL A 23 5.57 2.71 -18.95
N ASN A 24 6.37 3.37 -19.79
CA ASN A 24 6.95 2.73 -20.98
C ASN A 24 8.11 1.83 -20.60
N GLU A 25 8.95 2.27 -19.67
CA GLU A 25 10.05 1.43 -19.15
C GLU A 25 9.49 0.24 -18.36
N ARG A 26 8.45 0.47 -17.55
CA ARG A 26 7.73 -0.61 -16.86
C ARG A 26 7.15 -1.63 -17.85
N LEU A 27 6.50 -1.16 -18.92
CA LEU A 27 5.96 -2.05 -19.95
C LEU A 27 7.06 -2.88 -20.65
N LYS A 28 8.22 -2.29 -20.94
CA LYS A 28 9.36 -3.02 -21.51
C LYS A 28 9.89 -4.09 -20.54
N ALA A 29 10.01 -3.77 -19.26
CA ALA A 29 10.47 -4.72 -18.26
C ALA A 29 9.49 -5.90 -18.13
N ILE A 30 8.20 -5.61 -18.03
CA ILE A 30 7.15 -6.63 -17.93
C ILE A 30 7.03 -7.46 -19.22
N THR A 31 7.24 -6.89 -20.39
CA THR A 31 7.27 -7.65 -21.66
C THR A 31 8.30 -8.78 -21.60
N LYS A 32 9.53 -8.48 -21.16
CA LYS A 32 10.58 -9.48 -21.02
C LYS A 32 10.21 -10.57 -20.02
N LEU A 33 9.57 -10.20 -18.93
CA LEU A 33 9.15 -11.16 -17.90
C LEU A 33 8.02 -12.05 -18.41
N VAL A 34 7.03 -11.50 -19.09
CA VAL A 34 5.94 -12.26 -19.71
C VAL A 34 6.47 -13.27 -20.74
N ASP A 35 7.50 -12.91 -21.50
CA ASP A 35 8.13 -13.84 -22.45
C ASP A 35 8.78 -15.03 -21.71
N ILE A 36 9.51 -14.77 -20.62
CA ILE A 36 10.09 -15.82 -19.75
C ILE A 36 8.98 -16.71 -19.16
N GLU A 37 7.91 -16.12 -18.67
CA GLU A 37 6.78 -16.86 -18.10
C GLU A 37 6.09 -17.74 -19.14
N LYS A 38 5.90 -17.24 -20.36
CA LYS A 38 5.35 -18.03 -21.49
C LYS A 38 6.25 -19.20 -21.88
N ASP A 39 7.56 -18.98 -21.92
CA ASP A 39 8.53 -20.04 -22.20
C ASP A 39 8.47 -21.12 -21.12
N LEU A 40 8.40 -20.71 -19.84
CA LEU A 40 8.27 -21.66 -18.73
C LEU A 40 6.98 -22.47 -18.81
N VAL A 41 5.85 -21.84 -19.13
CA VAL A 41 4.57 -22.53 -19.35
C VAL A 41 4.69 -23.54 -20.51
N ALA A 42 5.36 -23.16 -21.60
CA ALA A 42 5.57 -24.04 -22.74
C ALA A 42 6.43 -25.28 -22.37
N GLU A 43 7.48 -25.10 -21.58
CA GLU A 43 8.31 -26.20 -21.09
C GLU A 43 7.53 -27.12 -20.15
N LEU A 44 6.74 -26.56 -19.23
CA LEU A 44 5.89 -27.37 -18.35
C LEU A 44 4.85 -28.16 -19.12
N LYS A 45 4.29 -27.60 -20.19
CA LYS A 45 3.35 -28.30 -21.07
C LYS A 45 4.00 -29.48 -21.78
N LYS A 46 5.26 -29.36 -22.25
CA LYS A 46 6.02 -30.50 -22.84
C LYS A 46 6.21 -31.62 -21.81
N LEU A 47 6.28 -31.30 -20.53
CA LEU A 47 6.37 -32.26 -19.44
C LEU A 47 5.01 -32.83 -19.01
N GLY A 48 3.92 -32.43 -19.67
CA GLY A 48 2.56 -32.88 -19.40
C GLY A 48 1.85 -32.17 -18.28
N TYR A 49 2.28 -30.95 -17.94
CA TYR A 49 1.58 -30.08 -16.96
C TYR A 49 0.84 -28.96 -17.70
N GLU A 50 -0.44 -28.83 -17.42
CA GLU A 50 -1.21 -27.63 -17.80
C GLU A 50 -1.33 -26.75 -16.56
N VAL A 51 -0.77 -25.54 -16.64
CA VAL A 51 -0.64 -24.65 -15.50
C VAL A 51 -1.29 -23.31 -15.79
N MET A 52 -1.97 -22.74 -14.79
CA MET A 52 -2.34 -21.34 -14.80
C MET A 52 -1.16 -20.46 -14.37
N VAL A 53 -1.18 -19.19 -14.74
CA VAL A 53 -0.19 -18.22 -14.27
C VAL A 53 -0.91 -17.07 -13.57
N ILE A 54 -0.41 -16.69 -12.41
CA ILE A 54 -0.84 -15.51 -11.66
C ILE A 54 0.39 -14.62 -11.51
N SER A 55 0.34 -13.40 -12.04
CA SER A 55 1.47 -12.45 -12.06
C SER A 55 1.02 -11.04 -11.76
N GLY A 56 1.99 -10.19 -11.47
CA GLY A 56 1.80 -8.75 -11.34
C GLY A 56 1.22 -8.28 -10.01
N GLY A 57 1.93 -7.37 -9.39
CA GLY A 57 1.46 -6.54 -8.31
C GLY A 57 0.62 -5.36 -8.81
N THR A 58 0.36 -4.38 -7.92
CA THR A 58 -0.46 -3.21 -8.28
C THR A 58 0.16 -2.36 -9.38
N PRO A 59 1.46 -2.02 -9.38
CA PRO A 59 2.04 -1.21 -10.45
C PRO A 59 2.11 -1.92 -11.79
N GLU A 60 2.24 -3.25 -11.79
CA GLU A 60 2.54 -4.05 -12.97
C GLU A 60 1.29 -4.59 -13.68
N PHE A 61 0.18 -4.80 -12.96
CA PHE A 61 -0.99 -5.44 -13.55
C PHE A 61 -1.54 -4.76 -14.81
N PRO A 62 -1.49 -3.42 -15.00
CA PRO A 62 -1.95 -2.80 -16.23
C PRO A 62 -1.12 -3.22 -17.45
N CYS A 63 0.16 -3.57 -17.24
CA CYS A 63 1.05 -4.09 -18.27
C CYS A 63 0.68 -5.53 -18.63
N TYR A 64 0.52 -6.40 -17.63
CA TYR A 64 0.12 -7.80 -17.84
C TYR A 64 -1.19 -7.92 -18.63
N ARG A 65 -2.17 -7.11 -18.30
CA ARG A 65 -3.46 -7.06 -18.99
C ARG A 65 -3.33 -6.79 -20.50
N LYS A 66 -2.28 -6.08 -20.92
CA LYS A 66 -2.00 -5.79 -22.34
C LYS A 66 -1.19 -6.87 -23.02
N LEU A 67 -0.39 -7.65 -22.28
CA LEU A 67 0.65 -8.53 -22.80
C LEU A 67 0.27 -10.01 -22.74
N SER A 68 -0.64 -10.40 -21.88
CA SER A 68 -0.96 -11.81 -21.61
C SER A 68 -2.42 -12.01 -21.21
N ASN A 69 -2.83 -13.29 -21.15
CA ASN A 69 -4.09 -13.73 -20.56
C ASN A 69 -3.87 -14.32 -19.15
N PHE A 70 -2.78 -13.98 -18.51
CA PHE A 70 -2.48 -14.41 -17.15
C PHE A 70 -3.43 -13.76 -16.15
N TYR A 71 -3.71 -14.46 -15.08
CA TYR A 71 -4.35 -13.86 -13.92
C TYR A 71 -3.40 -12.84 -13.29
N VAL A 72 -3.96 -11.83 -12.62
CA VAL A 72 -3.19 -10.80 -11.93
C VAL A 72 -3.60 -10.75 -10.46
N SER A 73 -2.67 -10.40 -9.57
CA SER A 73 -2.90 -10.38 -8.12
C SER A 73 -2.60 -9.01 -7.48
N PRO A 74 -3.11 -7.90 -8.03
CA PRO A 74 -2.92 -6.60 -7.41
C PRO A 74 -3.69 -6.54 -6.08
N GLY A 75 -3.07 -6.03 -5.03
CA GLY A 75 -3.67 -5.91 -3.71
C GLY A 75 -3.87 -4.45 -3.28
N THR A 76 -2.82 -3.65 -3.33
CA THR A 76 -2.81 -2.26 -2.84
C THR A 76 -3.83 -1.37 -3.53
N LEU A 77 -4.12 -1.59 -4.80
CA LEU A 77 -5.08 -0.76 -5.58
C LEU A 77 -6.48 -0.68 -4.96
N PHE A 78 -6.89 -1.68 -4.17
CA PHE A 78 -8.23 -1.68 -3.54
C PHE A 78 -8.37 -0.66 -2.40
N LEU A 79 -7.25 -0.24 -1.82
CA LEU A 79 -7.20 0.79 -0.79
C LEU A 79 -6.44 2.02 -1.26
N GLN A 80 -5.50 1.82 -2.18
CA GLN A 80 -4.51 2.78 -2.65
C GLN A 80 -3.75 3.41 -1.48
N ASP A 81 -2.61 4.02 -1.74
CA ASP A 81 -1.84 4.77 -0.76
C ASP A 81 -1.10 5.96 -1.39
N ASP A 82 -0.58 6.86 -0.55
CA ASP A 82 0.14 8.04 -1.00
C ASP A 82 1.41 7.68 -1.78
N GLY A 83 2.08 6.59 -1.40
CA GLY A 83 3.30 6.14 -2.08
C GLY A 83 3.05 5.79 -3.53
N TYR A 84 2.05 4.96 -3.80
CA TYR A 84 1.70 4.58 -5.17
C TYR A 84 1.05 5.72 -5.95
N SER A 85 0.22 6.55 -5.32
CA SER A 85 -0.34 7.75 -5.95
C SER A 85 0.72 8.74 -6.41
N ASN A 86 1.84 8.80 -5.69
CA ASN A 86 2.97 9.66 -6.06
C ASN A 86 3.89 9.00 -7.09
N ALA A 87 4.15 7.70 -6.99
CA ALA A 87 5.09 6.99 -7.84
C ALA A 87 4.51 6.63 -9.23
N PHE A 88 3.21 6.36 -9.34
CA PHE A 88 2.58 5.80 -10.54
C PHE A 88 1.43 6.68 -11.03
N LYS A 89 1.77 7.78 -11.69
CA LYS A 89 0.81 8.79 -12.17
C LYS A 89 -0.12 8.29 -13.30
N ASP A 90 0.16 7.14 -13.87
CA ASP A 90 -0.70 6.44 -14.84
C ASP A 90 -1.81 5.60 -14.18
N MET A 91 -1.82 5.52 -12.85
CA MET A 91 -2.83 4.84 -12.06
C MET A 91 -3.63 5.85 -11.25
N ASP A 92 -4.81 6.19 -11.76
CA ASP A 92 -5.70 7.18 -11.14
C ASP A 92 -6.68 6.48 -10.18
N TYR A 93 -6.15 6.06 -9.02
CA TYR A 93 -6.93 5.47 -7.94
C TYR A 93 -6.94 6.40 -6.72
N GLU A 94 -8.07 6.46 -6.04
CA GLU A 94 -8.23 7.24 -4.82
C GLU A 94 -7.76 6.47 -3.58
N CYS A 95 -7.08 7.15 -2.67
CA CYS A 95 -6.72 6.59 -1.38
C CYS A 95 -7.99 6.43 -0.52
N ALA A 96 -8.42 5.19 -0.33
CA ALA A 96 -9.63 4.85 0.41
C ALA A 96 -9.37 4.49 1.88
N CYS A 97 -8.11 4.50 2.31
CA CYS A 97 -7.71 4.16 3.68
C CYS A 97 -6.92 5.31 4.31
N CYS A 98 -7.33 5.72 5.50
CA CYS A 98 -6.60 6.69 6.30
C CYS A 98 -6.59 6.27 7.78
N ILE A 99 -5.66 6.85 8.54
CA ILE A 99 -5.57 6.71 9.99
C ILE A 99 -6.20 7.95 10.60
N MET A 100 -7.18 7.77 11.47
CA MET A 100 -7.76 8.84 12.26
C MET A 100 -6.84 9.13 13.45
N CYS A 101 -6.28 10.32 13.50
CA CYS A 101 -5.37 10.77 14.54
C CYS A 101 -5.91 12.01 15.24
N ARG A 102 -5.36 12.32 16.39
CA ARG A 102 -5.69 13.51 17.16
C ARG A 102 -4.45 14.34 17.42
N CYS A 103 -4.58 15.66 17.29
CA CYS A 103 -3.57 16.57 17.79
C CYS A 103 -3.61 16.57 19.33
N VAL A 104 -2.54 16.08 19.96
CA VAL A 104 -2.48 15.90 21.42
C VAL A 104 -1.72 16.99 22.13
N SER A 105 -0.85 17.73 21.43
CA SER A 105 -0.12 18.85 22.05
C SER A 105 0.45 19.82 21.02
N HIS A 106 0.76 21.03 21.50
CA HIS A 106 1.60 22.03 20.84
C HIS A 106 2.87 22.22 21.67
N PRO A 107 3.99 21.56 21.35
CA PRO A 107 5.23 21.72 22.10
C PRO A 107 5.77 23.16 22.09
N ASN A 108 5.48 23.90 21.02
CA ASN A 108 5.80 25.34 20.86
C ASN A 108 4.84 25.98 19.82
N ALA A 109 5.10 27.21 19.47
CA ALA A 109 4.27 27.98 18.54
C ALA A 109 4.17 27.36 17.13
N GLU A 110 5.22 26.73 16.66
CA GLU A 110 5.31 26.18 15.29
C GLU A 110 4.89 24.71 15.21
N ASN A 111 5.17 23.92 16.25
CA ASN A 111 5.04 22.47 16.22
C ASN A 111 3.68 22.01 16.78
N PHE A 112 3.23 20.86 16.28
CA PHE A 112 2.12 20.12 16.84
C PHE A 112 2.42 18.61 16.83
N THR A 113 1.80 17.89 17.73
CA THR A 113 2.01 16.44 17.92
C THR A 113 0.73 15.69 17.69
N LEU A 114 0.80 14.63 16.90
CA LEU A 114 -0.28 13.67 16.70
C LEU A 114 -0.03 12.39 17.50
N ASP A 115 -1.10 11.73 17.94
CA ASP A 115 -1.09 10.38 18.53
C ASP A 115 -0.93 9.28 17.45
N CYS A 116 0.03 9.47 16.55
CA CYS A 116 0.29 8.60 15.40
C CYS A 116 1.78 8.24 15.34
N GLY A 117 2.21 7.35 16.19
CA GLY A 117 3.57 6.83 16.18
C GLY A 117 3.73 5.61 15.26
N THR A 118 4.88 4.96 15.33
CA THR A 118 5.20 3.78 14.53
C THR A 118 4.35 2.55 14.85
N LYS A 119 3.61 2.56 15.96
CA LYS A 119 2.62 1.55 16.30
C LYS A 119 1.29 1.74 15.55
N ALA A 120 1.05 2.93 14.97
CA ALA A 120 -0.19 3.26 14.27
C ALA A 120 -0.04 3.31 12.74
N ILE A 121 1.18 3.46 12.23
CA ILE A 121 1.46 3.59 10.81
C ILE A 121 2.75 2.84 10.44
N ALA A 122 2.81 2.28 9.24
CA ALA A 122 3.99 1.62 8.71
C ALA A 122 5.23 2.52 8.78
N SER A 123 6.34 1.97 9.22
CA SER A 123 7.59 2.69 9.45
C SER A 123 8.68 2.38 8.41
N ASP A 124 8.38 1.56 7.41
CA ASP A 124 9.29 1.18 6.34
C ASP A 124 9.61 2.34 5.37
N PRO A 125 8.66 3.22 4.94
CA PRO A 125 9.02 4.34 4.09
C PRO A 125 9.62 5.50 4.92
N ALA A 126 10.53 6.27 4.31
CA ALA A 126 11.15 7.43 4.95
C ALA A 126 10.12 8.52 5.31
N VAL A 127 9.19 8.80 4.40
CA VAL A 127 7.97 9.59 4.67
C VAL A 127 6.84 8.60 4.85
N ARG A 128 6.30 8.49 6.05
CA ARG A 128 5.38 7.41 6.44
C ARG A 128 3.93 7.66 6.07
N GLY A 129 3.58 8.92 5.86
CA GLY A 129 2.23 9.35 5.45
C GLY A 129 2.12 10.85 5.34
N VAL A 130 0.99 11.30 4.84
CA VAL A 130 0.65 12.71 4.68
C VAL A 130 -0.63 13.03 5.44
N ILE A 131 -0.69 14.21 6.05
CA ILE A 131 -1.91 14.69 6.71
C ILE A 131 -2.83 15.26 5.64
N ALA A 132 -4.04 14.70 5.51
CA ALA A 132 -5.03 15.14 4.55
C ALA A 132 -5.38 16.62 4.74
N GLY A 133 -5.32 17.40 3.67
CA GLY A 133 -5.51 18.86 3.67
C GLY A 133 -4.26 19.69 4.07
N LEU A 134 -3.19 19.00 4.51
CA LEU A 134 -1.90 19.65 4.85
C LEU A 134 -0.74 19.14 3.96
N GLU A 135 -1.04 18.57 2.82
CA GLU A 135 -0.04 18.07 1.86
C GLU A 135 0.93 19.20 1.47
N GLY A 136 2.22 18.92 1.65
CA GLY A 136 3.28 19.87 1.33
C GLY A 136 3.41 21.08 2.28
N LYS A 137 2.52 21.24 3.28
CA LYS A 137 2.45 22.39 4.18
C LYS A 137 3.11 22.15 5.54
N THR A 138 3.55 20.93 5.81
CA THR A 138 4.21 20.52 7.04
C THR A 138 5.59 19.95 6.80
N GLU A 139 6.39 19.92 7.85
CA GLU A 139 7.68 19.21 7.92
C GLU A 139 7.65 18.24 9.10
N ILE A 140 8.20 17.05 8.89
CA ILE A 140 8.36 16.06 9.95
C ILE A 140 9.52 16.50 10.84
N VAL A 141 9.28 16.60 12.14
CA VAL A 141 10.30 16.92 13.15
C VAL A 141 10.81 15.63 13.78
N LEU A 142 9.89 14.77 14.25
CA LEU A 142 10.20 13.55 14.99
C LEU A 142 9.02 12.61 14.92
N GLN A 143 9.29 11.30 14.84
CA GLN A 143 8.30 10.26 15.13
C GLN A 143 8.93 9.21 16.04
N ASN A 144 8.19 8.82 17.06
CA ASN A 144 8.52 7.71 17.95
C ASN A 144 7.40 6.65 17.93
N GLU A 145 7.32 5.80 18.95
CA GLU A 145 6.35 4.70 19.01
C GLU A 145 4.89 5.17 19.00
N GLU A 146 4.57 6.23 19.76
CA GLU A 146 3.19 6.69 20.00
C GLU A 146 2.88 8.03 19.36
N HIS A 147 3.90 8.86 19.06
CA HIS A 147 3.70 10.23 18.67
C HIS A 147 4.44 10.61 17.39
N TRP A 148 3.86 11.55 16.65
CA TRP A 148 4.45 12.15 15.47
C TRP A 148 4.39 13.65 15.55
N VAL A 149 5.55 14.30 15.56
CA VAL A 149 5.70 15.76 15.68
C VAL A 149 5.93 16.35 14.30
N PHE A 150 5.12 17.33 14.00
CA PHE A 150 5.20 18.12 12.77
C PHE A 150 5.46 19.59 13.09
N ARG A 151 6.07 20.28 12.13
CA ARG A 151 6.17 21.72 12.08
C ARG A 151 5.37 22.26 10.91
N MET A 152 4.61 23.32 11.11
CA MET A 152 4.01 24.07 10.00
C MET A 152 5.10 24.78 9.20
N LYS A 153 5.02 24.74 7.87
CA LYS A 153 5.87 25.57 7.03
C LYS A 153 5.43 27.02 7.08
N ALA A 154 6.37 27.94 6.80
CA ALA A 154 6.11 29.38 6.76
C ALA A 154 4.94 29.71 5.80
N GLY A 155 4.01 30.53 6.30
CA GLY A 155 2.80 30.94 5.59
C GLY A 155 1.59 30.00 5.75
N TYR A 156 1.73 28.88 6.48
CA TYR A 156 0.65 27.94 6.73
C TYR A 156 0.31 27.77 8.22
N GLU A 157 0.83 28.62 9.09
CA GLU A 157 0.69 28.52 10.55
C GLU A 157 -0.78 28.55 11.01
N ASN A 158 -1.62 29.26 10.27
CA ASN A 158 -3.07 29.36 10.51
C ASN A 158 -3.82 28.04 10.28
N LEU A 159 -3.21 27.08 9.59
CA LEU A 159 -3.77 25.74 9.33
C LEU A 159 -3.35 24.71 10.38
N LYS A 160 -2.56 25.11 11.38
CA LYS A 160 -2.11 24.20 12.45
C LYS A 160 -3.31 23.61 13.19
N PRO A 161 -3.43 22.27 13.29
CA PRO A 161 -4.53 21.63 14.00
C PRO A 161 -4.54 22.06 15.48
N LYS A 162 -5.71 22.33 16.03
CA LYS A 162 -5.87 22.65 17.45
C LYS A 162 -5.69 21.40 18.31
N VAL A 163 -5.24 21.57 19.55
CA VAL A 163 -5.20 20.45 20.50
C VAL A 163 -6.61 19.89 20.70
N GLY A 164 -6.74 18.56 20.57
CA GLY A 164 -8.01 17.86 20.57
C GLY A 164 -8.65 17.67 19.19
N GLU A 165 -8.19 18.39 18.16
CA GLU A 165 -8.71 18.26 16.80
C GLU A 165 -8.33 16.92 16.16
N VAL A 166 -9.28 16.33 15.45
CA VAL A 166 -9.07 15.10 14.67
C VAL A 166 -8.52 15.47 13.30
N VAL A 167 -7.49 14.76 12.89
CA VAL A 167 -6.91 14.82 11.54
C VAL A 167 -6.83 13.41 10.96
N TYR A 168 -6.74 13.33 9.64
CA TYR A 168 -6.61 12.07 8.94
C TYR A 168 -5.24 11.99 8.27
N VAL A 169 -4.58 10.85 8.43
CA VAL A 169 -3.28 10.59 7.80
C VAL A 169 -3.45 9.51 6.75
N ILE A 170 -3.08 9.82 5.52
CA ILE A 170 -3.03 8.86 4.42
C ILE A 170 -1.66 8.18 4.48
N PRO A 171 -1.57 6.85 4.64
CA PRO A 171 -0.29 6.16 4.73
C PRO A 171 0.43 6.18 3.37
N THR A 172 1.75 6.30 3.41
CA THR A 172 2.58 6.10 2.22
C THR A 172 2.67 4.63 1.83
N HIS A 173 2.50 3.71 2.80
CA HIS A 173 2.46 2.27 2.54
C HIS A 173 1.31 1.62 3.32
N VAL A 174 0.21 1.35 2.63
CA VAL A 174 -1.01 0.84 3.26
C VAL A 174 -0.90 -0.62 3.69
N CYS A 175 -0.11 -1.46 3.01
CA CYS A 175 -0.04 -2.89 3.28
C CYS A 175 0.42 -3.21 4.71
N PRO A 176 1.62 -2.77 5.18
CA PRO A 176 2.02 -3.00 6.56
C PRO A 176 1.23 -2.13 7.54
N THR A 177 0.70 -0.97 7.13
CA THR A 177 -0.18 -0.16 7.98
C THR A 177 -1.45 -0.91 8.34
N SER A 178 -2.14 -1.51 7.37
CA SER A 178 -3.35 -2.30 7.64
C SER A 178 -3.09 -3.49 8.55
N ALA A 179 -1.90 -4.09 8.49
CA ALA A 179 -1.50 -5.21 9.34
C ALA A 179 -1.33 -4.84 10.83
N LEU A 180 -1.31 -3.55 11.18
CA LEU A 180 -1.27 -3.09 12.58
C LEU A 180 -2.64 -3.15 13.26
N TYR A 181 -3.74 -3.24 12.50
CA TYR A 181 -5.10 -3.13 12.99
C TYR A 181 -5.88 -4.43 12.86
N PRO A 182 -6.70 -4.80 13.86
CA PRO A 182 -7.55 -5.99 13.78
C PRO A 182 -8.79 -5.78 12.88
N TYR A 183 -9.21 -4.53 12.69
CA TYR A 183 -10.36 -4.15 11.85
C TYR A 183 -10.21 -2.71 11.34
N ALA A 184 -10.93 -2.40 10.27
CA ALA A 184 -11.08 -1.05 9.73
C ALA A 184 -12.54 -0.59 9.88
N LEU A 185 -12.76 0.66 10.22
CA LEU A 185 -14.10 1.28 10.22
C LEU A 185 -14.48 1.63 8.78
N VAL A 186 -15.72 1.32 8.41
CA VAL A 186 -16.28 1.69 7.10
C VAL A 186 -17.05 2.99 7.25
N VAL A 187 -16.62 4.02 6.51
CA VAL A 187 -17.23 5.34 6.54
C VAL A 187 -17.91 5.60 5.20
N ARG A 188 -19.16 6.05 5.24
CA ARG A 188 -19.93 6.56 4.09
C ARG A 188 -20.65 7.83 4.51
N ASP A 189 -20.62 8.85 3.67
CA ASP A 189 -21.28 10.14 3.93
C ASP A 189 -20.97 10.67 5.33
N HIS A 190 -19.70 10.65 5.72
CA HIS A 190 -19.17 11.08 7.02
C HIS A 190 -19.71 10.32 8.24
N LYS A 191 -20.28 9.13 8.04
CA LYS A 191 -20.82 8.30 9.11
C LYS A 191 -20.16 6.92 9.10
N VAL A 192 -19.84 6.41 10.28
CA VAL A 192 -19.43 5.02 10.43
C VAL A 192 -20.65 4.13 10.19
N VAL A 193 -20.60 3.30 9.15
CA VAL A 193 -21.69 2.40 8.75
C VAL A 193 -21.39 0.93 9.06
N GLY A 194 -20.18 0.61 9.50
CA GLY A 194 -19.78 -0.74 9.86
C GLY A 194 -18.29 -0.87 10.09
N SER A 195 -17.82 -2.10 10.16
CA SER A 195 -16.40 -2.43 10.26
C SER A 195 -16.08 -3.68 9.43
N TRP A 196 -14.85 -3.73 8.92
CA TRP A 196 -14.30 -4.92 8.26
C TRP A 196 -13.16 -5.49 9.08
N GLN A 197 -13.23 -6.77 9.37
CA GLN A 197 -12.15 -7.47 10.03
C GLN A 197 -10.98 -7.68 9.07
N ILE A 198 -9.76 -7.42 9.55
CA ILE A 198 -8.52 -7.66 8.81
C ILE A 198 -8.03 -9.08 9.15
N PHE A 199 -8.55 -10.07 8.44
CA PHE A 199 -8.31 -11.48 8.75
C PHE A 199 -6.82 -11.87 8.70
N ALA A 200 -6.06 -11.31 7.77
CA ALA A 200 -4.63 -11.58 7.64
C ALA A 200 -3.79 -11.09 8.85
N ARG A 201 -4.37 -10.26 9.73
CA ARG A 201 -3.77 -9.81 10.98
C ARG A 201 -3.72 -10.91 12.03
N ASN A 202 -4.71 -11.79 12.05
CA ASN A 202 -4.85 -12.86 13.03
C ASN A 202 -4.06 -14.09 12.58
N ARG A 203 -2.76 -14.11 12.90
CA ARG A 203 -1.84 -15.20 12.54
C ARG A 203 -1.84 -16.27 13.63
N LYS A 204 -2.96 -16.97 13.82
CA LYS A 204 -3.00 -18.09 14.74
C LYS A 204 -2.17 -19.25 14.20
N ILE A 205 -1.16 -19.66 14.95
CA ILE A 205 -0.40 -20.88 14.68
C ILE A 205 -1.22 -22.04 15.21
N ILE A 206 -1.50 -23.02 14.36
CA ILE A 206 -2.17 -24.28 14.72
C ILE A 206 -1.19 -25.42 14.44
N PHE A 207 -1.01 -26.31 15.38
CA PHE A 207 -0.21 -27.55 15.32
C PHE A 207 -1.03 -28.71 15.78
#